data_7f07ee9589ade7db634435c7e1c7c66b
#
_entry.id   7f07ee9589ade7db634435c7e1c7c66b
#
_cell.length_a   1.000
_cell.length_b   1.000
_cell.length_c   1.000
_cell.angle_alpha   90.00
_cell.angle_beta   90.00
_cell.angle_gamma   90.00
#
_symmetry.space_group_name_H-M   'P 1'
#
loop_
_entity.id
_entity.type
_entity.pdbx_description
1 polymer ?
#
loop_
_entity_poly.entity_id
_entity_poly.type
_entity_poly.pdbx_seq_one_letter_code
_entity_poly.pdbx_strand_id
1 'polypeptide(L)'
;MSCCHVLDLRLTPQGVSPSTYVYSILREMGPGESLRLWSPEGPALLMAQLQNHMRHTLVWQAATDGQGYLITLHIRGPGEALTLTDTLRRDHDDMDAHLVRSLSLVSGGRWQEAVFEVTALDRALRTHILLENDLLAPLSARDLEEPTLLMRREHDDILIQLDAIQEVCVAPEESCQDLDTWLGLLAASLNKHEFREETLLFSAWERATGTHKSLLDEVRRRLSSLAPEPQAAPLPYAARTGTSPI
;
A
#
# COMPACT_ATOMS: atom_id res chain seq x y z
N MET A 1 -28.51 -11.67 -10.89
CA MET A 1 -27.80 -12.95 -11.08
C MET A 1 -26.37 -12.62 -11.38
N SER A 2 -25.45 -12.94 -10.45
CA SER A 2 -24.01 -12.66 -10.65
C SER A 2 -23.51 -13.58 -11.77
N CYS A 3 -23.08 -13.01 -12.87
CA CYS A 3 -22.49 -13.77 -13.98
C CYS A 3 -21.10 -14.22 -13.51
N CYS A 4 -20.92 -15.50 -13.25
CA CYS A 4 -19.63 -16.05 -12.83
C CYS A 4 -18.88 -16.55 -14.07
N HIS A 5 -17.90 -15.79 -14.52
CA HIS A 5 -17.02 -16.19 -15.62
C HIS A 5 -15.98 -17.20 -15.10
N VAL A 6 -15.71 -18.22 -15.87
CA VAL A 6 -14.66 -19.22 -15.58
C VAL A 6 -13.62 -19.16 -16.69
N LEU A 7 -12.37 -18.96 -16.31
CA LEU A 7 -11.25 -18.84 -17.23
C LEU A 7 -10.15 -19.84 -16.85
N ASP A 8 -9.67 -20.58 -17.83
CA ASP A 8 -8.52 -21.48 -17.64
C ASP A 8 -7.25 -20.83 -18.22
N LEU A 9 -6.30 -20.50 -17.38
CA LEU A 9 -5.07 -19.82 -17.80
C LEU A 9 -4.15 -20.68 -18.67
N ARG A 10 -4.36 -21.99 -18.72
CA ARG A 10 -3.67 -22.86 -19.71
C ARG A 10 -4.08 -22.53 -21.15
N LEU A 11 -5.24 -21.89 -21.32
CA LEU A 11 -5.78 -21.50 -22.62
C LEU A 11 -5.47 -20.04 -22.97
N THR A 12 -4.54 -19.41 -22.24
CA THR A 12 -4.10 -18.05 -22.57
C THR A 12 -3.59 -18.00 -24.01
N PRO A 13 -4.00 -17.02 -24.81
CA PRO A 13 -3.56 -16.88 -26.21
C PRO A 13 -2.04 -16.81 -26.32
N GLN A 14 -1.49 -17.45 -27.34
CA GLN A 14 -0.04 -17.49 -27.55
C GLN A 14 0.51 -16.06 -27.73
N GLY A 15 1.58 -15.74 -27.02
CA GLY A 15 2.23 -14.43 -27.06
C GLY A 15 1.58 -13.36 -26.16
N VAL A 16 0.53 -13.71 -25.40
CA VAL A 16 -0.10 -12.84 -24.42
C VAL A 16 0.29 -13.30 -23.02
N SER A 17 0.68 -12.38 -22.12
CA SER A 17 0.93 -12.76 -20.73
C SER A 17 -0.39 -13.08 -20.01
N PRO A 18 -0.41 -14.02 -19.05
CA PRO A 18 -1.63 -14.31 -18.27
C PRO A 18 -2.22 -13.07 -17.60
N SER A 19 -1.40 -12.18 -17.07
CA SER A 19 -1.86 -10.94 -16.44
C SER A 19 -2.53 -9.98 -17.44
N THR A 20 -1.94 -9.80 -18.63
CA THR A 20 -2.54 -8.98 -19.69
C THR A 20 -3.89 -9.56 -20.13
N TYR A 21 -3.96 -10.88 -20.26
CA TYR A 21 -5.20 -11.55 -20.66
C TYR A 21 -6.30 -11.40 -19.60
N VAL A 22 -5.98 -11.68 -18.34
CA VAL A 22 -6.94 -11.51 -17.24
C VAL A 22 -7.36 -10.04 -17.09
N TYR A 23 -6.41 -9.11 -17.19
CA TYR A 23 -6.71 -7.68 -17.11
C TYR A 23 -7.67 -7.21 -18.20
N SER A 24 -7.51 -7.72 -19.42
CA SER A 24 -8.43 -7.37 -20.52
C SER A 24 -9.87 -7.79 -20.23
N ILE A 25 -10.07 -8.94 -19.56
CA ILE A 25 -11.39 -9.41 -19.15
C ILE A 25 -11.95 -8.58 -17.99
N LEU A 26 -11.12 -8.33 -16.96
CA LEU A 26 -11.53 -7.54 -15.80
C LEU A 26 -11.99 -6.13 -16.18
N ARG A 27 -11.38 -5.52 -17.20
CA ARG A 27 -11.81 -4.19 -17.71
C ARG A 27 -13.21 -4.14 -18.28
N GLU A 28 -13.71 -5.25 -18.78
CA GLU A 28 -15.06 -5.37 -19.36
C GLU A 28 -16.11 -5.74 -18.29
N MET A 29 -15.65 -6.11 -17.08
CA MET A 29 -16.54 -6.49 -15.98
C MET A 29 -16.99 -5.26 -15.20
N GLY A 30 -18.21 -5.32 -14.68
CA GLY A 30 -18.80 -4.29 -13.83
C GLY A 30 -18.53 -4.50 -12.34
N PRO A 31 -18.79 -3.46 -11.52
CA PRO A 31 -18.73 -3.57 -10.07
C PRO A 31 -19.66 -4.67 -9.53
N GLY A 32 -19.17 -5.47 -8.60
CA GLY A 32 -19.91 -6.61 -8.01
C GLY A 32 -19.78 -7.91 -8.80
N GLU A 33 -19.14 -7.92 -9.96
CA GLU A 33 -18.92 -9.13 -10.76
C GLU A 33 -17.68 -9.89 -10.28
N SER A 34 -17.66 -11.20 -10.54
CA SER A 34 -16.57 -12.09 -10.16
C SER A 34 -16.11 -12.93 -11.33
N LEU A 35 -14.77 -13.12 -11.41
CA LEU A 35 -14.12 -14.00 -12.37
C LEU A 35 -13.45 -15.15 -11.61
N ARG A 36 -13.70 -16.38 -12.04
CA ARG A 36 -12.97 -17.54 -11.56
C ARG A 36 -11.87 -17.92 -12.53
N LEU A 37 -10.67 -18.09 -12.02
CA LEU A 37 -9.50 -18.54 -12.79
C LEU A 37 -9.04 -19.90 -12.29
N TRP A 38 -8.59 -20.73 -13.19
CA TRP A 38 -7.73 -21.85 -12.85
C TRP A 38 -6.31 -21.59 -13.35
N SER A 39 -5.30 -21.73 -12.48
CA SER A 39 -3.90 -21.48 -12.79
C SER A 39 -3.05 -22.68 -12.34
N PRO A 40 -2.12 -23.18 -13.16
CA PRO A 40 -1.14 -24.17 -12.73
C PRO A 40 -0.10 -23.59 -11.76
N GLU A 41 0.10 -22.29 -11.79
CA GLU A 41 1.06 -21.56 -10.97
C GLU A 41 0.38 -20.82 -9.83
N GLY A 42 1.14 -20.57 -8.75
CA GLY A 42 0.66 -19.81 -7.60
C GLY A 42 0.24 -18.38 -7.98
N PRO A 43 -0.75 -17.79 -7.28
CA PRO A 43 -1.36 -16.52 -7.65
C PRO A 43 -0.46 -15.29 -7.47
N ALA A 44 0.62 -15.38 -6.70
CA ALA A 44 1.37 -14.20 -6.23
C ALA A 44 1.82 -13.27 -7.35
N LEU A 45 2.48 -13.80 -8.39
CA LEU A 45 2.98 -12.99 -9.50
C LEU A 45 1.83 -12.39 -10.33
N LEU A 46 0.80 -13.20 -10.62
CA LEU A 46 -0.37 -12.73 -11.34
C LEU A 46 -1.06 -11.59 -10.59
N MET A 47 -1.24 -11.75 -9.29
CA MET A 47 -1.93 -10.76 -8.47
C MET A 47 -1.13 -9.48 -8.31
N ALA A 48 0.19 -9.56 -8.11
CA ALA A 48 1.05 -8.38 -8.08
C ALA A 48 0.94 -7.54 -9.36
N GLN A 49 0.89 -8.20 -10.53
CA GLN A 49 0.73 -7.51 -11.81
C GLN A 49 -0.68 -6.90 -11.99
N LEU A 50 -1.73 -7.60 -11.56
CA LEU A 50 -3.11 -7.08 -11.66
C LEU A 50 -3.37 -5.93 -10.69
N GLN A 51 -2.84 -6.00 -9.49
CA GLN A 51 -2.99 -4.97 -8.46
C GLN A 51 -2.36 -3.65 -8.87
N ASN A 52 -1.26 -3.66 -9.63
CA ASN A 52 -0.69 -2.44 -10.21
C ASN A 52 -1.67 -1.64 -11.09
N HIS A 53 -2.67 -2.31 -11.67
CA HIS A 53 -3.64 -1.69 -12.58
C HIS A 53 -5.04 -1.50 -11.98
N MET A 54 -5.37 -2.26 -10.94
CA MET A 54 -6.72 -2.33 -10.37
C MET A 54 -6.71 -2.16 -8.85
N ARG A 55 -5.82 -1.32 -8.34
CA ARG A 55 -5.71 -0.99 -6.92
C ARG A 55 -7.09 -0.66 -6.35
N HIS A 56 -7.37 -1.08 -5.12
CA HIS A 56 -8.62 -0.82 -4.39
C HIS A 56 -9.92 -1.40 -4.96
N THR A 57 -9.94 -1.81 -6.23
CA THR A 57 -11.17 -2.34 -6.85
C THR A 57 -11.19 -3.85 -6.95
N LEU A 58 -10.03 -4.51 -6.91
CA LEU A 58 -9.90 -5.94 -7.07
C LEU A 58 -9.68 -6.64 -5.72
N VAL A 59 -10.61 -7.51 -5.36
CA VAL A 59 -10.49 -8.45 -4.23
C VAL A 59 -10.23 -9.84 -4.78
N TRP A 60 -9.40 -10.63 -4.12
CA TRP A 60 -9.15 -11.98 -4.56
C TRP A 60 -8.95 -12.96 -3.43
N GLN A 61 -9.20 -14.22 -3.72
CA GLN A 61 -8.89 -15.35 -2.86
C GLN A 61 -8.45 -16.54 -3.73
N ALA A 62 -7.57 -17.39 -3.21
CA ALA A 62 -7.12 -18.57 -3.90
C ALA A 62 -7.24 -19.81 -3.01
N ALA A 63 -7.59 -20.93 -3.64
CA ALA A 63 -7.56 -22.26 -3.04
C ALA A 63 -6.77 -23.19 -3.95
N THR A 64 -6.04 -24.15 -3.38
CA THR A 64 -5.36 -25.20 -4.14
C THR A 64 -6.18 -26.49 -4.14
N ASP A 65 -6.20 -27.18 -5.27
CA ASP A 65 -6.78 -28.54 -5.41
C ASP A 65 -5.71 -29.64 -5.52
N GLY A 66 -4.42 -29.26 -5.32
CA GLY A 66 -3.28 -30.17 -5.45
C GLY A 66 -2.75 -30.31 -6.88
N GLN A 67 -3.46 -29.83 -7.89
CA GLN A 67 -3.01 -29.80 -9.30
C GLN A 67 -2.75 -28.35 -9.78
N GLY A 68 -3.26 -27.37 -9.05
CA GLY A 68 -3.14 -25.97 -9.35
C GLY A 68 -3.90 -25.10 -8.34
N TYR A 69 -4.26 -23.91 -8.79
CA TYR A 69 -4.92 -22.91 -7.96
C TYR A 69 -6.23 -22.47 -8.61
N LEU A 70 -7.31 -22.56 -7.86
CA LEU A 70 -8.57 -21.90 -8.19
C LEU A 70 -8.54 -20.51 -7.56
N ILE A 71 -8.48 -19.49 -8.39
CA ILE A 71 -8.43 -18.09 -7.97
C ILE A 71 -9.79 -17.47 -8.28
N THR A 72 -10.37 -16.81 -7.29
CA THR A 72 -11.59 -16.02 -7.49
C THR A 72 -11.22 -14.55 -7.38
N LEU A 73 -11.46 -13.81 -8.45
CA LEU A 73 -11.32 -12.35 -8.52
C LEU A 73 -12.70 -11.72 -8.41
N HIS A 74 -12.82 -10.64 -7.66
CA HIS A 74 -14.07 -9.91 -7.50
C HIS A 74 -13.82 -8.43 -7.67
N ILE A 75 -14.60 -7.78 -8.55
CA ILE A 75 -14.58 -6.33 -8.69
C ILE A 75 -15.53 -5.76 -7.65
N ARG A 76 -14.97 -5.00 -6.72
CA ARG A 76 -15.72 -4.40 -5.61
C ARG A 76 -16.87 -3.54 -6.12
N GLY A 77 -18.05 -3.75 -5.56
CA GLY A 77 -19.22 -2.94 -5.83
C GLY A 77 -19.29 -1.68 -4.96
N PRO A 78 -20.06 -0.67 -5.37
CA PRO A 78 -20.32 0.51 -4.56
C PRO A 78 -20.92 0.11 -3.20
N GLY A 79 -20.31 0.59 -2.11
CA GLY A 79 -20.79 0.36 -0.75
C GLY A 79 -20.39 -0.99 -0.12
N GLU A 80 -19.60 -1.82 -0.79
CA GLU A 80 -18.98 -2.97 -0.15
C GLU A 80 -17.99 -2.52 0.94
N ALA A 81 -18.14 -3.09 2.13
CA ALA A 81 -17.25 -2.78 3.24
C ALA A 81 -15.82 -3.27 2.94
N LEU A 82 -14.84 -2.42 3.25
CA LEU A 82 -13.44 -2.82 3.16
C LEU A 82 -13.15 -3.95 4.15
N THR A 83 -12.42 -4.97 3.71
CA THR A 83 -11.83 -5.96 4.61
C THR A 83 -10.63 -5.38 5.34
N LEU A 84 -10.02 -6.13 6.26
CA LEU A 84 -8.76 -5.71 6.87
C LEU A 84 -7.67 -5.55 5.81
N THR A 85 -7.51 -6.57 4.96
CA THR A 85 -6.54 -6.57 3.86
C THR A 85 -6.70 -5.37 2.93
N ASP A 86 -7.95 -5.03 2.57
CA ASP A 86 -8.22 -3.86 1.75
C ASP A 86 -7.86 -2.55 2.46
N THR A 87 -8.10 -2.48 3.75
CA THR A 87 -7.80 -1.30 4.57
C THR A 87 -6.29 -1.08 4.64
N LEU A 88 -5.51 -2.14 4.88
CA LEU A 88 -4.05 -2.07 4.93
C LEU A 88 -3.44 -1.74 3.55
N ARG A 89 -3.90 -2.39 2.47
CA ARG A 89 -3.42 -2.06 1.12
C ARG A 89 -3.68 -0.61 0.74
N ARG A 90 -4.84 -0.10 1.11
CA ARG A 90 -5.14 1.32 0.87
C ARG A 90 -4.18 2.22 1.64
N ASP A 91 -3.82 1.86 2.85
CA ASP A 91 -2.87 2.60 3.64
C ASP A 91 -1.46 2.57 3.02
N HIS A 92 -1.00 1.40 2.50
CA HIS A 92 0.22 1.29 1.69
C HIS A 92 0.19 2.23 0.47
N ASP A 93 -0.89 2.22 -0.31
CA ASP A 93 -1.03 3.09 -1.48
C ASP A 93 -1.00 4.59 -1.11
N ASP A 94 -1.58 4.97 0.02
CA ASP A 94 -1.55 6.35 0.50
C ASP A 94 -0.12 6.75 0.93
N MET A 95 0.65 5.87 1.58
CA MET A 95 2.07 6.06 1.92
C MET A 95 2.95 6.13 0.68
N ASP A 96 2.77 5.23 -0.28
CA ASP A 96 3.44 5.26 -1.58
C ASP A 96 3.20 6.58 -2.33
N ALA A 97 1.97 7.08 -2.29
CA ALA A 97 1.64 8.36 -2.90
C ALA A 97 2.39 9.54 -2.25
N HIS A 98 2.55 9.55 -0.93
CA HIS A 98 3.37 10.54 -0.23
C HIS A 98 4.85 10.42 -0.63
N LEU A 99 5.38 9.21 -0.70
CA LEU A 99 6.77 8.95 -1.10
C LEU A 99 7.07 9.41 -2.53
N VAL A 100 6.20 9.06 -3.48
CA VAL A 100 6.34 9.47 -4.89
C VAL A 100 6.26 10.99 -5.02
N ARG A 101 5.35 11.65 -4.31
CA ARG A 101 5.28 13.13 -4.29
C ARG A 101 6.54 13.73 -3.69
N SER A 102 7.07 13.18 -2.59
CA SER A 102 8.30 13.63 -1.96
C SER A 102 9.48 13.57 -2.94
N LEU A 103 9.70 12.44 -3.60
CA LEU A 103 10.73 12.25 -4.62
C LEU A 103 10.60 13.24 -5.79
N SER A 104 9.36 13.43 -6.27
CA SER A 104 9.09 14.39 -7.35
C SER A 104 9.40 15.84 -6.95
N LEU A 105 9.07 16.21 -5.72
CA LEU A 105 9.33 17.57 -5.21
C LEU A 105 10.82 17.80 -4.97
N VAL A 106 11.55 16.82 -4.43
CA VAL A 106 13.02 16.86 -4.29
C VAL A 106 13.68 17.02 -5.66
N SER A 107 13.33 16.19 -6.64
CA SER A 107 13.85 16.27 -8.00
C SER A 107 13.53 17.62 -8.68
N GLY A 108 12.43 18.26 -8.30
CA GLY A 108 12.02 19.58 -8.77
C GLY A 108 12.61 20.77 -7.99
N GLY A 109 13.45 20.54 -6.98
CA GLY A 109 14.03 21.57 -6.11
C GLY A 109 13.01 22.27 -5.18
N ARG A 110 11.84 21.65 -4.95
CA ARG A 110 10.74 22.21 -4.14
C ARG A 110 10.84 21.73 -2.69
N TRP A 111 11.94 22.12 -2.02
CA TRP A 111 12.37 21.56 -0.74
C TRP A 111 11.34 21.70 0.40
N GLN A 112 10.74 22.87 0.54
CA GLN A 112 9.76 23.11 1.62
C GLN A 112 8.51 22.23 1.46
N GLU A 113 8.08 22.05 0.23
CA GLU A 113 6.94 21.18 -0.07
C GLU A 113 7.31 19.70 0.08
N ALA A 114 8.55 19.34 -0.28
CA ALA A 114 9.07 17.99 -0.05
C ALA A 114 9.10 17.64 1.44
N VAL A 115 9.58 18.53 2.29
CA VAL A 115 9.60 18.34 3.76
C VAL A 115 8.20 18.16 4.31
N PHE A 116 7.21 18.88 3.77
CA PHE A 116 5.81 18.72 4.18
C PHE A 116 5.29 17.30 3.85
N GLU A 117 5.53 16.83 2.63
CA GLU A 117 5.12 15.47 2.20
C GLU A 117 5.88 14.39 2.97
N VAL A 118 7.18 14.57 3.21
CA VAL A 118 8.01 13.67 4.03
C VAL A 118 7.49 13.59 5.47
N THR A 119 7.08 14.71 6.05
CA THR A 119 6.52 14.74 7.41
C THR A 119 5.18 13.97 7.47
N ALA A 120 4.37 14.08 6.43
CA ALA A 120 3.13 13.32 6.34
C ALA A 120 3.41 11.81 6.20
N LEU A 121 4.36 11.44 5.35
CA LEU A 121 4.83 10.06 5.18
C LEU A 121 5.38 9.47 6.47
N ASP A 122 6.26 10.18 7.17
CA ASP A 122 6.84 9.74 8.46
C ASP A 122 5.75 9.40 9.48
N ARG A 123 4.77 10.31 9.62
CA ARG A 123 3.64 10.08 10.53
C ARG A 123 2.81 8.87 10.14
N ALA A 124 2.51 8.71 8.86
CA ALA A 124 1.75 7.59 8.34
C ALA A 124 2.47 6.27 8.61
N LEU A 125 3.74 6.16 8.22
CA LEU A 125 4.56 4.97 8.40
C LEU A 125 4.71 4.57 9.88
N ARG A 126 5.02 5.51 10.77
CA ARG A 126 5.14 5.21 12.19
C ARG A 126 3.83 4.69 12.79
N THR A 127 2.70 5.24 12.38
CA THR A 127 1.39 4.77 12.86
C THR A 127 1.05 3.40 12.29
N HIS A 128 1.33 3.17 11.01
CA HIS A 128 1.16 1.88 10.35
C HIS A 128 1.98 0.79 11.06
N ILE A 129 3.28 1.02 11.25
CA ILE A 129 4.20 0.13 11.96
C ILE A 129 3.72 -0.19 13.39
N LEU A 130 3.29 0.83 14.13
CA LEU A 130 2.74 0.63 15.48
C LEU A 130 1.46 -0.23 15.45
N LEU A 131 0.57 0.03 14.49
CA LEU A 131 -0.65 -0.75 14.34
C LEU A 131 -0.35 -2.22 14.08
N GLU A 132 0.56 -2.50 13.17
CA GLU A 132 0.92 -3.88 12.84
C GLU A 132 1.64 -4.58 13.98
N ASN A 133 2.61 -3.94 14.59
CA ASN A 133 3.34 -4.51 15.71
C ASN A 133 2.46 -4.81 16.93
N ASP A 134 1.51 -3.92 17.25
CA ASP A 134 0.71 -3.99 18.47
C ASP A 134 -0.58 -4.80 18.30
N LEU A 135 -1.23 -4.68 17.14
CA LEU A 135 -2.55 -5.27 16.94
C LEU A 135 -2.53 -6.52 16.06
N LEU A 136 -1.72 -6.53 14.99
CA LEU A 136 -1.79 -7.58 13.97
C LEU A 136 -0.75 -8.67 14.17
N ALA A 137 0.49 -8.33 14.50
CA ALA A 137 1.53 -9.31 14.76
C ALA A 137 1.18 -10.32 15.86
N PRO A 138 0.49 -9.94 16.96
CA PRO A 138 0.03 -10.91 17.96
C PRO A 138 -1.01 -11.92 17.47
N LEU A 139 -1.65 -11.66 16.33
CA LEU A 139 -2.63 -12.57 15.72
C LEU A 139 -1.97 -13.64 14.85
N SER A 140 -0.68 -13.51 14.57
CA SER A 140 0.04 -14.46 13.73
C SER A 140 0.11 -15.84 14.41
N ALA A 141 -0.28 -16.87 13.68
CA ALA A 141 -0.16 -18.24 14.13
C ALA A 141 1.31 -18.67 14.19
N ARG A 142 1.61 -19.79 14.85
CA ARG A 142 3.00 -20.27 15.03
C ARG A 142 3.75 -20.53 13.72
N ASP A 143 3.06 -20.93 12.69
CA ASP A 143 3.61 -21.13 11.34
C ASP A 143 4.02 -19.83 10.63
N LEU A 144 3.62 -18.68 11.18
CA LEU A 144 3.98 -17.34 10.71
C LEU A 144 4.95 -16.61 11.65
N GLU A 145 5.54 -17.30 12.62
CA GLU A 145 6.49 -16.69 13.56
C GLU A 145 7.70 -16.09 12.83
N GLU A 146 8.31 -16.83 11.89
CA GLU A 146 9.47 -16.35 11.14
C GLU A 146 9.13 -15.14 10.23
N PRO A 147 8.07 -15.16 9.40
CA PRO A 147 7.61 -13.97 8.66
C PRO A 147 7.34 -12.75 9.55
N THR A 148 6.70 -12.95 10.70
CA THR A 148 6.39 -11.87 11.65
C THR A 148 7.64 -11.27 12.29
N LEU A 149 8.63 -12.10 12.64
CA LEU A 149 9.91 -11.62 13.14
C LEU A 149 10.71 -10.86 12.08
N LEU A 150 10.64 -11.30 10.81
CA LEU A 150 11.28 -10.60 9.71
C LEU A 150 10.62 -9.23 9.47
N MET A 151 9.29 -9.16 9.44
CA MET A 151 8.54 -7.92 9.35
C MET A 151 8.97 -6.92 10.43
N ARG A 152 9.05 -7.34 11.70
CA ARG A 152 9.48 -6.46 12.81
C ARG A 152 10.90 -5.92 12.61
N ARG A 153 11.83 -6.72 12.10
CA ARG A 153 13.20 -6.24 11.77
C ARG A 153 13.18 -5.21 10.64
N GLU A 154 12.35 -5.43 9.63
CA GLU A 154 12.18 -4.47 8.54
C GLU A 154 11.56 -3.16 9.06
N HIS A 155 10.62 -3.23 10.01
CA HIS A 155 10.09 -2.05 10.71
C HIS A 155 11.19 -1.26 11.42
N ASP A 156 12.07 -1.94 12.16
CA ASP A 156 13.20 -1.29 12.83
C ASP A 156 14.11 -0.60 11.82
N ASP A 157 14.43 -1.25 10.69
CA ASP A 157 15.25 -0.67 9.61
C ASP A 157 14.56 0.54 8.95
N ILE A 158 13.26 0.49 8.72
CA ILE A 158 12.46 1.60 8.18
C ILE A 158 12.45 2.79 9.16
N LEU A 159 12.27 2.54 10.45
CA LEU A 159 12.29 3.60 11.47
C LEU A 159 13.64 4.30 11.54
N ILE A 160 14.77 3.57 11.40
CA ILE A 160 16.12 4.15 11.32
C ILE A 160 16.24 5.04 10.07
N GLN A 161 15.71 4.61 8.92
CA GLN A 161 15.74 5.41 7.71
C GLN A 161 14.88 6.68 7.85
N LEU A 162 13.72 6.58 8.49
CA LEU A 162 12.86 7.75 8.76
C LEU A 162 13.57 8.77 9.68
N ASP A 163 14.26 8.30 10.71
CA ASP A 163 15.02 9.18 11.60
C ASP A 163 16.14 9.91 10.83
N ALA A 164 16.89 9.21 9.98
CA ALA A 164 17.90 9.82 9.12
C ALA A 164 17.29 10.84 8.13
N ILE A 165 16.13 10.55 7.53
CA ILE A 165 15.41 11.47 6.66
C ILE A 165 15.00 12.73 7.43
N GLN A 166 14.49 12.60 8.66
CA GLN A 166 14.11 13.75 9.48
C GLN A 166 15.31 14.64 9.83
N GLU A 167 16.48 14.07 10.10
CA GLU A 167 17.72 14.84 10.32
C GLU A 167 18.10 15.67 9.09
N VAL A 168 18.01 15.08 7.89
CA VAL A 168 18.28 15.77 6.63
C VAL A 168 17.26 16.87 6.33
N CYS A 169 16.00 16.69 6.73
CA CYS A 169 14.94 17.68 6.54
C CYS A 169 15.12 18.99 7.34
N VAL A 170 16.04 19.03 8.30
CA VAL A 170 16.34 20.26 9.06
C VAL A 170 16.96 21.34 8.16
N ALA A 171 17.80 20.95 7.18
CA ALA A 171 18.43 21.86 6.23
C ALA A 171 18.39 21.26 4.81
N PRO A 172 17.22 21.14 4.20
CA PRO A 172 17.00 20.33 3.00
C PRO A 172 17.73 20.93 1.76
N GLU A 173 17.92 22.24 1.70
CA GLU A 173 18.61 22.90 0.57
C GLU A 173 20.12 22.59 0.56
N GLU A 174 20.72 22.38 1.74
CA GLU A 174 22.14 22.04 1.90
C GLU A 174 22.38 20.53 1.71
N SER A 175 21.37 19.71 1.99
CA SER A 175 21.44 18.25 2.04
C SER A 175 20.58 17.55 0.97
N CYS A 176 20.33 18.23 -0.15
CA CYS A 176 19.38 17.76 -1.15
C CYS A 176 19.74 16.41 -1.79
N GLN A 177 21.01 16.11 -1.97
CA GLN A 177 21.48 14.83 -2.51
C GLN A 177 21.29 13.70 -1.48
N ASP A 178 21.47 14.01 -0.22
CA ASP A 178 21.27 13.06 0.86
C ASP A 178 19.79 12.71 1.01
N LEU A 179 18.90 13.71 0.90
CA LEU A 179 17.46 13.50 0.98
C LEU A 179 16.95 12.62 -0.18
N ASP A 180 17.39 12.87 -1.41
CA ASP A 180 17.03 12.03 -2.57
C ASP A 180 17.52 10.60 -2.39
N THR A 181 18.76 10.43 -1.90
CA THR A 181 19.35 9.13 -1.61
C THR A 181 18.56 8.36 -0.55
N TRP A 182 18.24 9.00 0.56
CA TRP A 182 17.50 8.37 1.65
C TRP A 182 16.06 8.00 1.26
N LEU A 183 15.37 8.88 0.52
CA LEU A 183 14.03 8.57 -0.01
C LEU A 183 14.06 7.40 -1.00
N GLY A 184 15.12 7.32 -1.83
CA GLY A 184 15.32 6.18 -2.73
C GLY A 184 15.55 4.86 -1.99
N LEU A 185 16.34 4.88 -0.90
CA LEU A 185 16.53 3.71 -0.04
C LEU A 185 15.24 3.31 0.68
N LEU A 186 14.50 4.27 1.20
CA LEU A 186 13.20 4.03 1.84
C LEU A 186 12.21 3.40 0.84
N ALA A 187 12.15 3.91 -0.39
CA ALA A 187 11.30 3.35 -1.44
C ALA A 187 11.60 1.86 -1.71
N ALA A 188 12.90 1.51 -1.79
CA ALA A 188 13.31 0.13 -1.99
C ALA A 188 12.97 -0.77 -0.79
N SER A 189 13.10 -0.26 0.42
CA SER A 189 12.76 -0.96 1.66
C SER A 189 11.25 -1.21 1.75
N LEU A 190 10.43 -0.19 1.52
CA LEU A 190 8.96 -0.28 1.57
C LEU A 190 8.42 -1.26 0.53
N ASN A 191 8.84 -1.14 -0.72
CA ASN A 191 8.36 -2.05 -1.78
C ASN A 191 8.58 -3.53 -1.42
N LYS A 192 9.75 -3.85 -0.86
CA LYS A 192 10.09 -5.20 -0.45
C LYS A 192 9.31 -5.66 0.78
N HIS A 193 9.12 -4.78 1.74
CA HIS A 193 8.40 -5.00 2.98
C HIS A 193 6.91 -5.24 2.71
N GLU A 194 6.23 -4.32 2.06
CA GLU A 194 4.82 -4.41 1.69
C GLU A 194 4.51 -5.67 0.85
N PHE A 195 5.37 -5.98 -0.13
CA PHE A 195 5.21 -7.21 -0.92
C PHE A 195 5.21 -8.47 -0.04
N ARG A 196 6.06 -8.53 0.99
CA ARG A 196 6.10 -9.68 1.90
C ARG A 196 4.87 -9.76 2.78
N GLU A 197 4.45 -8.67 3.35
CA GLU A 197 3.25 -8.63 4.19
C GLU A 197 2.00 -9.03 3.42
N GLU A 198 1.80 -8.45 2.26
CA GLU A 198 0.67 -8.77 1.41
C GLU A 198 0.66 -10.23 0.96
N THR A 199 1.83 -10.81 0.75
CA THR A 199 1.97 -12.20 0.30
C THR A 199 1.84 -13.19 1.45
N LEU A 200 2.43 -12.89 2.61
CA LEU A 200 2.60 -13.86 3.69
C LEU A 200 1.68 -13.65 4.89
N LEU A 201 1.38 -12.39 5.25
CA LEU A 201 0.72 -12.05 6.52
C LEU A 201 -0.74 -11.65 6.35
N PHE A 202 -1.09 -10.85 5.36
CA PHE A 202 -2.43 -10.26 5.21
C PHE A 202 -3.56 -11.28 5.21
N SER A 203 -3.41 -12.38 4.47
CA SER A 203 -4.45 -13.41 4.41
C SER A 203 -4.65 -14.14 5.75
N ALA A 204 -3.61 -14.23 6.56
CA ALA A 204 -3.69 -14.82 7.89
C ALA A 204 -4.34 -13.85 8.89
N TRP A 205 -3.95 -12.59 8.87
CA TRP A 205 -4.57 -11.55 9.68
C TRP A 205 -6.05 -11.36 9.33
N GLU A 206 -6.42 -11.38 8.05
CA GLU A 206 -7.82 -11.35 7.61
C GLU A 206 -8.64 -12.50 8.23
N ARG A 207 -8.11 -13.74 8.19
CA ARG A 207 -8.78 -14.89 8.80
C ARG A 207 -8.89 -14.75 10.32
N ALA A 208 -7.85 -14.27 10.98
CA ALA A 208 -7.84 -14.06 12.42
C ALA A 208 -8.82 -12.96 12.86
N THR A 209 -8.95 -11.90 12.08
CA THR A 209 -9.86 -10.76 12.36
C THR A 209 -11.29 -11.02 11.93
N GLY A 210 -11.55 -11.96 11.01
CA GLY A 210 -12.89 -12.25 10.50
C GLY A 210 -13.93 -12.58 11.59
N THR A 211 -13.47 -12.96 12.80
CA THR A 211 -14.29 -13.18 13.99
C THR A 211 -14.32 -11.97 14.95
N HIS A 212 -13.54 -10.92 14.71
CA HIS A 212 -13.32 -9.79 15.62
C HIS A 212 -13.62 -8.44 14.95
N LYS A 213 -14.89 -8.16 14.71
CA LYS A 213 -15.33 -6.90 14.09
C LYS A 213 -14.76 -5.65 14.81
N SER A 214 -14.67 -5.70 16.14
CA SER A 214 -14.10 -4.61 16.95
C SER A 214 -12.64 -4.30 16.62
N LEU A 215 -11.85 -5.29 16.20
CA LEU A 215 -10.46 -5.09 15.83
C LEU A 215 -10.34 -4.36 14.47
N LEU A 216 -11.17 -4.73 13.51
CA LEU A 216 -11.22 -4.02 12.23
C LEU A 216 -11.64 -2.56 12.41
N ASP A 217 -12.61 -2.30 13.29
CA ASP A 217 -13.03 -0.93 13.60
C ASP A 217 -11.91 -0.14 14.31
N GLU A 218 -11.10 -0.79 15.17
CA GLU A 218 -9.92 -0.20 15.81
C GLU A 218 -8.83 0.14 14.79
N VAL A 219 -8.51 -0.78 13.87
CA VAL A 219 -7.57 -0.55 12.77
C VAL A 219 -7.99 0.67 11.96
N ARG A 220 -9.24 0.69 11.50
CA ARG A 220 -9.79 1.81 10.75
C ARG A 220 -9.70 3.14 11.50
N ARG A 221 -10.03 3.12 12.78
CA ARG A 221 -9.98 4.31 13.63
C ARG A 221 -8.56 4.85 13.75
N ARG A 222 -7.56 4.00 13.97
CA ARG A 222 -6.16 4.43 14.05
C ARG A 222 -5.68 5.03 12.73
N LEU A 223 -5.92 4.37 11.60
CA LEU A 223 -5.53 4.88 10.30
C LEU A 223 -6.27 6.17 9.93
N SER A 224 -7.57 6.29 10.24
CA SER A 224 -8.34 7.50 9.97
C SER A 224 -7.90 8.72 10.82
N SER A 225 -7.27 8.49 11.98
CA SER A 225 -6.76 9.59 12.81
C SER A 225 -5.57 10.32 12.19
N LEU A 226 -5.02 9.78 11.12
CA LEU A 226 -3.91 10.35 10.33
C LEU A 226 -4.38 11.23 9.16
N ALA A 227 -5.66 11.19 8.83
CA ALA A 227 -6.19 12.06 7.78
C ALA A 227 -5.77 13.51 8.08
N PRO A 228 -5.11 14.22 7.14
CA PRO A 228 -4.73 15.59 7.36
C PRO A 228 -5.98 16.40 7.74
N GLU A 229 -5.90 17.19 8.79
CA GLU A 229 -6.93 18.20 9.02
C GLU A 229 -7.08 19.03 7.73
N PRO A 230 -8.31 19.32 7.29
CA PRO A 230 -8.51 20.12 6.09
C PRO A 230 -7.73 21.42 6.27
N GLN A 231 -6.70 21.59 5.44
CA GLN A 231 -5.81 22.75 5.51
C GLN A 231 -6.67 24.02 5.43
N ALA A 232 -6.59 24.85 6.47
CA ALA A 232 -6.99 26.24 6.34
C ALA A 232 -6.22 26.83 5.16
N ALA A 233 -6.94 27.39 4.19
CA ALA A 233 -6.37 27.97 2.99
C ALA A 233 -5.14 28.83 3.36
N PRO A 234 -4.00 28.71 2.64
CA PRO A 234 -2.83 29.50 2.96
C PRO A 234 -3.21 30.97 2.97
N LEU A 235 -2.89 31.64 4.08
CA LEU A 235 -3.10 33.09 4.18
C LEU A 235 -2.42 33.75 2.98
N PRO A 236 -3.08 34.70 2.30
CA PRO A 236 -2.50 35.35 1.15
C PRO A 236 -1.18 36.02 1.58
N TYR A 237 -0.12 35.72 0.88
CA TYR A 237 1.21 36.30 1.04
C TYR A 237 1.07 37.83 1.01
N ALA A 238 1.19 38.46 2.16
CA ALA A 238 1.24 39.91 2.25
C ALA A 238 2.54 40.37 1.57
N ALA A 239 2.40 40.93 0.37
CA ALA A 239 3.51 41.55 -0.33
C ALA A 239 4.13 42.62 0.60
N ARG A 240 5.35 42.34 1.06
CA ARG A 240 6.18 43.35 1.71
C ARG A 240 6.56 44.38 0.63
N THR A 241 5.80 45.47 0.58
CA THR A 241 6.22 46.65 -0.13
C THR A 241 7.40 47.26 0.63
N GLY A 242 8.59 46.95 0.17
CA GLY A 242 9.81 47.59 0.61
C GLY A 242 9.83 49.03 0.05
N THR A 243 9.49 49.99 0.87
CA THR A 243 9.86 51.39 0.66
C THR A 243 11.34 51.52 1.08
N SER A 244 12.21 51.68 0.10
CA SER A 244 13.58 52.11 0.31
C SER A 244 13.55 53.62 0.64
N PRO A 245 14.20 54.12 1.67
CA PRO A 245 14.47 55.55 1.81
C PRO A 245 15.75 55.94 1.08
N ILE A 246 15.70 57.06 0.48
CA ILE A 246 16.75 57.84 -0.25
C ILE A 246 17.98 58.05 0.64
#